data_01f0447539d26c78c8de13c19b50ea06
#
_entry.id   01f0447539d26c78c8de13c19b50ea06
#
_cell.length_a   1.000
_cell.length_b   1.000
_cell.length_c   1.000
_cell.angle_alpha   90.00
_cell.angle_beta   90.00
_cell.angle_gamma   90.00
#
_symmetry.space_group_name_H-M   'P 1'
#
loop_
_entity.id
_entity.type
_entity.pdbx_description
1 polymer ?
#
loop_
_entity_poly.entity_id
_entity_poly.type
_entity_poly.pdbx_seq_one_letter_code
_entity_poly.pdbx_strand_id
1 'polypeptide(L)'
;FASFLLQAQSSKAKIIGLANAGLDTTNSIKQAAEFGIVKGGQKLAGLLLTAAEVHGLGLEAAQGLVLTEGYYWDRDDKSRNFGEKFFKRTGRMPNMIQAGTYSATLQYLKAVKAAGTKDTEAVAKKLKELPVNDDFAQGGKVLENGRMVHDLYLFEVKKPSESKKPWDYYKELAVVPGDKAFPTAKESGCPLTK
;
A
#
# COMPACT_ATOMS: atom_id res chain seq x y z
N PHE A 1 -5.87 -8.27 22.19
CA PHE A 1 -6.89 -7.46 21.46
C PHE A 1 -8.32 -7.99 21.65
N ALA A 2 -8.51 -9.14 22.36
CA ALA A 2 -9.79 -9.86 22.45
C ALA A 2 -10.98 -8.95 22.85
N SER A 3 -10.85 -8.15 23.92
CA SER A 3 -11.94 -7.29 24.41
C SER A 3 -12.41 -6.28 23.37
N PHE A 4 -11.48 -5.64 22.65
CA PHE A 4 -11.81 -4.69 21.59
C PHE A 4 -12.47 -5.36 20.39
N LEU A 5 -12.01 -6.54 20.01
CA LEU A 5 -12.59 -7.30 18.91
C LEU A 5 -14.00 -7.79 19.23
N LEU A 6 -14.25 -8.23 20.47
CA LEU A 6 -15.60 -8.61 20.92
C LEU A 6 -16.56 -7.41 20.96
N GLN A 7 -16.08 -6.24 21.38
CA GLN A 7 -16.87 -4.99 21.30
C GLN A 7 -17.19 -4.63 19.85
N ALA A 8 -16.20 -4.71 18.95
CA ALA A 8 -16.40 -4.46 17.53
C ALA A 8 -17.37 -5.46 16.91
N GLN A 9 -17.29 -6.74 17.28
CA GLN A 9 -18.22 -7.78 16.84
C GLN A 9 -19.66 -7.48 17.31
N SER A 10 -19.80 -7.09 18.58
CA SER A 10 -21.10 -6.78 19.19
C SER A 10 -21.76 -5.53 18.60
N SER A 11 -20.99 -4.60 18.06
CA SER A 11 -21.49 -3.39 17.40
C SER A 11 -22.30 -3.64 16.14
N LYS A 12 -22.15 -4.84 15.54
CA LYS A 12 -22.76 -5.22 14.25
C LYS A 12 -22.41 -4.28 13.09
N ALA A 13 -21.33 -3.49 13.24
CA ALA A 13 -20.80 -2.70 12.15
C ALA A 13 -20.44 -3.59 10.95
N LYS A 14 -20.77 -3.16 9.75
CA LYS A 14 -20.49 -3.95 8.53
C LYS A 14 -19.00 -4.11 8.28
N ILE A 15 -18.19 -3.13 8.67
CA ILE A 15 -16.75 -3.10 8.49
C ILE A 15 -16.09 -2.70 9.81
N ILE A 16 -15.03 -3.40 10.18
CA ILE A 16 -14.18 -3.10 11.33
C ILE A 16 -12.80 -2.68 10.78
N GLY A 17 -12.41 -1.42 11.04
CA GLY A 17 -11.09 -0.89 10.65
C GLY A 17 -10.03 -1.24 11.70
N LEU A 18 -8.93 -1.85 11.26
CA LEU A 18 -7.77 -2.15 12.09
C LEU A 18 -6.76 -1.00 11.93
N ALA A 19 -6.74 -0.08 12.90
CA ALA A 19 -5.87 1.11 12.91
C ALA A 19 -4.54 0.83 13.65
N ASN A 20 -4.01 -0.35 13.50
CA ASN A 20 -2.71 -0.81 14.01
C ASN A 20 -1.84 -1.31 12.86
N ALA A 21 -0.60 -1.75 13.14
CA ALA A 21 0.36 -2.16 12.14
C ALA A 21 1.20 -3.35 12.61
N GLY A 22 1.86 -4.03 11.66
CA GLY A 22 2.82 -5.10 11.94
C GLY A 22 2.22 -6.25 12.76
N LEU A 23 2.89 -6.65 13.85
CA LEU A 23 2.46 -7.77 14.69
C LEU A 23 1.10 -7.53 15.36
N ASP A 24 0.77 -6.29 15.70
CA ASP A 24 -0.52 -5.98 16.33
C ASP A 24 -1.67 -6.20 15.34
N THR A 25 -1.49 -5.83 14.08
CA THR A 25 -2.47 -6.10 13.02
C THR A 25 -2.61 -7.60 12.77
N THR A 26 -1.50 -8.32 12.62
CA THR A 26 -1.53 -9.77 12.36
C THR A 26 -2.15 -10.55 13.53
N ASN A 27 -1.86 -10.17 14.77
CA ASN A 27 -2.48 -10.77 15.95
C ASN A 27 -3.98 -10.44 16.04
N SER A 28 -4.37 -9.21 15.72
CA SER A 28 -5.80 -8.84 15.67
C SER A 28 -6.56 -9.65 14.63
N ILE A 29 -5.97 -9.87 13.44
CA ILE A 29 -6.58 -10.68 12.38
C ILE A 29 -6.74 -12.14 12.81
N LYS A 30 -5.70 -12.73 13.43
CA LYS A 30 -5.77 -14.11 13.95
C LYS A 30 -6.89 -14.27 14.98
N GLN A 31 -6.95 -13.38 15.98
CA GLN A 31 -7.99 -13.40 17.00
C GLN A 31 -9.39 -13.16 16.41
N ALA A 32 -9.52 -12.26 15.44
CA ALA A 32 -10.79 -12.04 14.76
C ALA A 32 -11.26 -13.27 13.98
N ALA A 33 -10.33 -14.04 13.39
CA ALA A 33 -10.65 -15.31 12.74
C ALA A 33 -11.09 -16.37 13.77
N GLU A 34 -10.43 -16.47 14.92
CA GLU A 34 -10.80 -17.36 16.04
C GLU A 34 -12.21 -17.04 16.56
N PHE A 35 -12.58 -15.76 16.69
CA PHE A 35 -13.90 -15.32 17.11
C PHE A 35 -14.96 -15.43 15.99
N GLY A 36 -14.56 -15.81 14.78
CA GLY A 36 -15.47 -15.97 13.66
C GLY A 36 -16.07 -14.66 13.15
N ILE A 37 -15.43 -13.52 13.37
CA ILE A 37 -15.96 -12.18 13.03
C ILE A 37 -16.31 -12.10 11.54
N VAL A 38 -15.40 -12.50 10.67
CA VAL A 38 -15.61 -12.49 9.21
C VAL A 38 -16.67 -13.52 8.80
N LYS A 39 -16.65 -14.71 9.40
CA LYS A 39 -17.67 -15.75 9.18
C LYS A 39 -19.05 -15.28 9.63
N GLY A 40 -19.12 -14.41 10.63
CA GLY A 40 -20.36 -13.77 11.12
C GLY A 40 -20.89 -12.66 10.22
N GLY A 41 -20.22 -12.34 9.10
CA GLY A 41 -20.69 -11.40 8.08
C GLY A 41 -20.11 -9.99 8.18
N GLN A 42 -19.27 -9.70 9.18
CA GLN A 42 -18.53 -8.42 9.27
C GLN A 42 -17.24 -8.50 8.44
N LYS A 43 -16.86 -7.41 7.77
CA LYS A 43 -15.59 -7.32 7.06
C LYS A 43 -14.53 -6.68 7.94
N LEU A 44 -13.27 -7.11 7.78
CA LEU A 44 -12.10 -6.43 8.36
C LEU A 44 -11.40 -5.61 7.29
N ALA A 45 -11.03 -4.38 7.64
CA ALA A 45 -10.21 -3.51 6.81
C ALA A 45 -8.88 -3.22 7.50
N GLY A 46 -7.78 -3.65 6.91
CA GLY A 46 -6.43 -3.30 7.37
C GLY A 46 -6.03 -1.93 6.85
N LEU A 47 -5.87 -0.94 7.74
CA LEU A 47 -5.49 0.42 7.34
C LEU A 47 -4.00 0.53 7.05
N LEU A 48 -3.18 -0.36 7.60
CA LEU A 48 -1.77 -0.54 7.25
C LEU A 48 -1.45 -2.05 7.27
N LEU A 49 -1.70 -2.69 6.16
CA LEU A 49 -1.47 -4.11 5.92
C LEU A 49 -0.87 -4.28 4.52
N THR A 50 0.11 -5.13 4.36
CA THR A 50 0.77 -5.37 3.07
C THR A 50 0.81 -6.85 2.70
N ALA A 51 1.18 -7.13 1.45
CA ALA A 51 1.32 -8.51 0.97
C ALA A 51 2.30 -9.36 1.80
N ALA A 52 3.25 -8.74 2.51
CA ALA A 52 4.18 -9.45 3.38
C ALA A 52 3.50 -10.01 4.63
N GLU A 53 2.62 -9.22 5.27
CA GLU A 53 1.83 -9.69 6.42
C GLU A 53 0.82 -10.75 6.00
N VAL A 54 0.16 -10.57 4.84
CA VAL A 54 -0.75 -11.58 4.28
C VAL A 54 -0.03 -12.89 4.00
N HIS A 55 1.21 -12.83 3.49
CA HIS A 55 2.06 -14.01 3.31
C HIS A 55 2.35 -14.73 4.64
N GLY A 56 2.66 -13.97 5.69
CA GLY A 56 2.93 -14.53 7.02
C GLY A 56 1.70 -15.08 7.72
N LEU A 57 0.51 -14.52 7.48
CA LEU A 57 -0.77 -14.99 8.02
C LEU A 57 -1.27 -16.27 7.33
N GLY A 58 -1.01 -16.39 6.03
CA GLY A 58 -1.65 -17.36 5.16
C GLY A 58 -3.09 -16.98 4.77
N LEU A 59 -3.52 -17.46 3.62
CA LEU A 59 -4.83 -17.09 3.05
C LEU A 59 -6.02 -17.57 3.90
N GLU A 60 -5.90 -18.67 4.62
CA GLU A 60 -6.97 -19.17 5.51
C GLU A 60 -7.39 -18.13 6.56
N ALA A 61 -6.42 -17.45 7.17
CA ALA A 61 -6.68 -16.43 8.18
C ALA A 61 -6.97 -15.05 7.57
N ALA A 62 -6.42 -14.77 6.38
CA ALA A 62 -6.46 -13.44 5.79
C ALA A 62 -7.57 -13.24 4.75
N GLN A 63 -8.23 -14.32 4.27
CA GLN A 63 -9.26 -14.22 3.22
C GLN A 63 -10.37 -13.22 3.53
N GLY A 64 -10.75 -12.44 2.55
CA GLY A 64 -11.82 -11.44 2.67
C GLY A 64 -11.41 -10.15 3.38
N LEU A 65 -10.17 -10.03 3.87
CA LEU A 65 -9.64 -8.75 4.36
C LEU A 65 -9.64 -7.73 3.23
N VAL A 66 -10.01 -6.50 3.55
CA VAL A 66 -9.94 -5.37 2.63
C VAL A 66 -8.78 -4.48 3.03
N LEU A 67 -8.01 -3.99 2.07
CA LEU A 67 -6.86 -3.14 2.30
C LEU A 67 -6.60 -2.22 1.11
N THR A 68 -5.80 -1.18 1.35
CA THR A 68 -5.39 -0.24 0.31
C THR A 68 -3.88 -0.20 0.21
N GLU A 69 -3.34 -0.42 -0.98
CA GLU A 69 -1.90 -0.31 -1.25
C GLU A 69 -1.64 0.57 -2.47
N GLY A 70 -0.46 1.20 -2.51
CA GLY A 70 0.03 1.94 -3.67
C GLY A 70 0.71 1.06 -4.71
N TYR A 71 0.92 -0.21 -4.41
CA TYR A 71 1.61 -1.16 -5.27
C TYR A 71 1.22 -2.60 -4.91
N TYR A 72 1.01 -3.41 -5.94
CA TYR A 72 0.94 -4.88 -5.82
C TYR A 72 1.70 -5.51 -6.99
N TRP A 73 2.55 -6.48 -6.72
CA TRP A 73 3.52 -7.02 -7.66
C TRP A 73 2.88 -7.64 -8.93
N ASP A 74 1.68 -8.19 -8.85
CA ASP A 74 0.97 -8.85 -9.97
C ASP A 74 -0.15 -8.00 -10.57
N ARG A 75 -0.13 -6.67 -10.39
CA ARG A 75 -1.17 -5.78 -10.89
C ARG A 75 -1.07 -5.54 -12.40
N ASP A 76 0.13 -5.26 -12.88
CA ASP A 76 0.42 -4.98 -14.30
C ASP A 76 1.84 -5.42 -14.68
N ASP A 77 2.22 -5.27 -15.96
CA ASP A 77 3.51 -5.73 -16.46
C ASP A 77 4.71 -5.02 -15.81
N LYS A 78 4.58 -3.75 -15.48
CA LYS A 78 5.64 -2.98 -14.79
C LYS A 78 5.82 -3.45 -13.36
N SER A 79 4.71 -3.63 -12.65
CA SER A 79 4.71 -4.17 -11.30
C SER A 79 5.32 -5.57 -11.26
N ARG A 80 4.97 -6.43 -12.23
CA ARG A 80 5.56 -7.77 -12.38
C ARG A 80 7.05 -7.71 -12.66
N ASN A 81 7.49 -6.85 -13.57
CA ASN A 81 8.91 -6.67 -13.91
C ASN A 81 9.76 -6.30 -12.68
N PHE A 82 9.30 -5.33 -11.88
CA PHE A 82 9.97 -4.99 -10.62
C PHE A 82 9.89 -6.13 -9.61
N GLY A 83 8.71 -6.73 -9.43
CA GLY A 83 8.48 -7.83 -8.50
C GLY A 83 9.42 -9.02 -8.76
N GLU A 84 9.56 -9.45 -10.01
CA GLU A 84 10.45 -10.54 -10.40
C GLU A 84 11.94 -10.22 -10.17
N LYS A 85 12.37 -9.00 -10.50
CA LYS A 85 13.75 -8.55 -10.22
C LYS A 85 14.05 -8.53 -8.73
N PHE A 86 13.10 -8.05 -7.94
CA PHE A 86 13.21 -8.01 -6.49
C PHE A 86 13.24 -9.44 -5.90
N PHE A 87 12.33 -10.31 -6.37
CA PHE A 87 12.26 -11.71 -5.93
C PHE A 87 13.56 -12.48 -6.19
N LYS A 88 14.16 -12.31 -7.36
CA LYS A 88 15.46 -12.94 -7.70
C LYS A 88 16.57 -12.57 -6.71
N ARG A 89 16.50 -11.39 -6.09
CA ARG A 89 17.53 -10.91 -5.15
C ARG A 89 17.23 -11.25 -3.70
N THR A 90 15.96 -11.37 -3.32
CA THR A 90 15.54 -11.41 -1.91
C THR A 90 14.79 -12.68 -1.52
N GLY A 91 14.30 -13.45 -2.52
CA GLY A 91 13.43 -14.60 -2.29
C GLY A 91 12.00 -14.25 -1.88
N ARG A 92 11.61 -12.97 -1.95
CA ARG A 92 10.27 -12.47 -1.55
C ARG A 92 9.75 -11.49 -2.59
N MET A 93 8.42 -11.38 -2.73
CA MET A 93 7.82 -10.30 -3.49
C MET A 93 7.87 -8.99 -2.71
N PRO A 94 8.09 -7.84 -3.39
CA PRO A 94 8.09 -6.54 -2.73
C PRO A 94 6.66 -6.13 -2.34
N ASN A 95 6.54 -5.44 -1.22
CA ASN A 95 5.34 -4.72 -0.84
C ASN A 95 5.40 -3.24 -1.30
N MET A 96 4.33 -2.48 -1.04
CA MET A 96 4.25 -1.06 -1.43
C MET A 96 5.36 -0.19 -0.83
N ILE A 97 5.87 -0.52 0.36
CA ILE A 97 6.91 0.26 1.04
C ILE A 97 8.26 0.10 0.33
N GLN A 98 8.62 -1.13 -0.04
CA GLN A 98 9.84 -1.43 -0.77
C GLN A 98 9.80 -0.87 -2.20
N ALA A 99 8.66 -1.02 -2.89
CA ALA A 99 8.47 -0.46 -4.22
C ALA A 99 8.46 1.08 -4.19
N GLY A 100 7.84 1.70 -3.18
CA GLY A 100 7.86 3.15 -2.97
C GLY A 100 9.25 3.69 -2.65
N THR A 101 10.05 2.97 -1.85
CA THR A 101 11.45 3.34 -1.58
C THR A 101 12.31 3.29 -2.85
N TYR A 102 12.12 2.27 -3.68
CA TYR A 102 12.76 2.19 -5.01
C TYR A 102 12.39 3.42 -5.86
N SER A 103 11.11 3.73 -5.99
CA SER A 103 10.60 4.86 -6.76
C SER A 103 11.16 6.20 -6.25
N ALA A 104 11.10 6.44 -4.95
CA ALA A 104 11.63 7.67 -4.33
C ALA A 104 13.12 7.85 -4.59
N THR A 105 13.91 6.79 -4.42
CA THR A 105 15.35 6.81 -4.68
C THR A 105 15.64 7.08 -6.16
N LEU A 106 14.95 6.40 -7.06
CA LEU A 106 15.10 6.59 -8.50
C LEU A 106 14.74 8.02 -8.94
N GLN A 107 13.66 8.57 -8.41
CA GLN A 107 13.21 9.93 -8.70
C GLN A 107 14.21 10.97 -8.20
N TYR A 108 14.78 10.78 -7.00
CA TYR A 108 15.84 11.62 -6.48
C TYR A 108 17.07 11.62 -7.41
N LEU A 109 17.52 10.44 -7.85
CA LEU A 109 18.65 10.33 -8.77
C LEU A 109 18.39 10.99 -10.14
N LYS A 110 17.17 10.86 -10.66
CA LYS A 110 16.72 11.58 -11.86
C LYS A 110 16.78 13.09 -11.67
N ALA A 111 16.33 13.58 -10.52
CA ALA A 111 16.35 15.01 -10.19
C ALA A 111 17.79 15.56 -10.06
N VAL A 112 18.69 14.83 -9.41
CA VAL A 112 20.13 15.18 -9.33
C VAL A 112 20.74 15.25 -10.73
N LYS A 113 20.47 14.25 -11.58
CA LYS A 113 20.93 14.23 -12.96
C LYS A 113 20.41 15.43 -13.77
N ALA A 114 19.13 15.76 -13.64
CA ALA A 114 18.49 16.87 -14.34
C ALA A 114 18.95 18.24 -13.82
N ALA A 115 19.28 18.36 -12.54
CA ALA A 115 19.82 19.56 -11.94
C ALA A 115 21.33 19.80 -12.31
N GLY A 116 22.04 18.73 -12.68
CA GLY A 116 23.50 18.79 -12.93
C GLY A 116 24.33 19.09 -11.67
N THR A 117 23.73 19.04 -10.49
CA THR A 117 24.35 19.38 -9.21
C THR A 117 23.69 18.57 -8.07
N LYS A 118 24.35 18.56 -6.89
CA LYS A 118 23.80 18.01 -5.64
C LYS A 118 23.25 19.10 -4.71
N ASP A 119 23.20 20.35 -5.19
CA ASP A 119 22.61 21.44 -4.41
C ASP A 119 21.14 21.12 -4.06
N THR A 120 20.82 21.29 -2.78
CA THR A 120 19.53 20.85 -2.23
C THR A 120 18.34 21.57 -2.87
N GLU A 121 18.46 22.89 -3.09
CA GLU A 121 17.34 23.69 -3.63
C GLU A 121 17.11 23.35 -5.11
N ALA A 122 18.20 23.26 -5.89
CA ALA A 122 18.14 22.89 -7.29
C ALA A 122 17.54 21.49 -7.49
N VAL A 123 17.94 20.51 -6.67
CA VAL A 123 17.40 19.14 -6.72
C VAL A 123 15.93 19.10 -6.28
N ALA A 124 15.58 19.80 -5.19
CA ALA A 124 14.20 19.88 -4.71
C ALA A 124 13.24 20.50 -5.76
N LYS A 125 13.71 21.52 -6.47
CA LYS A 125 12.98 22.09 -7.62
C LYS A 125 12.75 21.04 -8.71
N LYS A 126 13.80 20.31 -9.11
CA LYS A 126 13.68 19.26 -10.13
C LYS A 126 12.79 18.10 -9.70
N LEU A 127 12.78 17.73 -8.42
CA LEU A 127 11.84 16.72 -7.90
C LEU A 127 10.38 17.09 -8.14
N LYS A 128 10.01 18.36 -8.02
CA LYS A 128 8.66 18.86 -8.24
C LYS A 128 8.31 19.03 -9.72
N GLU A 129 9.30 19.33 -10.56
CA GLU A 129 9.13 19.55 -12.00
C GLU A 129 9.00 18.23 -12.78
N LEU A 130 9.71 17.18 -12.36
CA LEU A 130 9.77 15.91 -13.08
C LEU A 130 8.58 15.01 -12.75
N PRO A 131 7.88 14.44 -13.75
CA PRO A 131 6.87 13.44 -13.49
C PRO A 131 7.51 12.15 -12.96
N VAL A 132 6.79 11.45 -12.10
CA VAL A 132 7.20 10.14 -11.58
C VAL A 132 6.63 9.07 -12.51
N ASN A 133 7.51 8.46 -13.30
CA ASN A 133 7.19 7.35 -14.20
C ASN A 133 8.23 6.25 -14.03
N ASP A 134 7.83 5.16 -13.39
CA ASP A 134 8.67 4.00 -13.11
C ASP A 134 7.81 2.73 -12.92
N ASP A 135 8.38 1.68 -12.31
CA ASP A 135 7.69 0.42 -12.07
C ASP A 135 6.69 0.50 -10.88
N PHE A 136 6.72 1.58 -10.08
CA PHE A 136 5.79 1.83 -8.97
C PHE A 136 4.60 2.68 -9.39
N ALA A 137 4.86 3.80 -10.09
CA ALA A 137 3.83 4.78 -10.44
C ALA A 137 3.94 5.24 -11.89
N GLN A 138 2.80 5.56 -12.49
CA GLN A 138 2.68 6.19 -13.81
C GLN A 138 1.94 7.52 -13.65
N GLY A 139 2.55 8.60 -14.17
CA GLY A 139 1.97 9.94 -14.07
C GLY A 139 1.95 10.52 -12.65
N GLY A 140 2.72 9.94 -11.73
CA GLY A 140 2.86 10.49 -10.38
C GLY A 140 3.56 11.85 -10.41
N LYS A 141 3.35 12.65 -9.36
CA LYS A 141 3.97 13.96 -9.21
C LYS A 141 4.29 14.28 -7.76
N VAL A 142 5.32 15.07 -7.54
CA VAL A 142 5.64 15.62 -6.22
C VAL A 142 5.03 17.01 -6.11
N LEU A 143 4.16 17.20 -5.12
CA LEU A 143 3.49 18.48 -4.85
C LEU A 143 4.45 19.46 -4.13
N GLU A 144 4.01 20.73 -4.03
CA GLU A 144 4.79 21.78 -3.33
C GLU A 144 5.09 21.46 -1.87
N ASN A 145 4.19 20.73 -1.19
CA ASN A 145 4.40 20.26 0.17
C ASN A 145 5.30 19.01 0.29
N GLY A 146 5.92 18.57 -0.82
CA GLY A 146 6.79 17.39 -0.88
C GLY A 146 6.05 16.05 -0.98
N ARG A 147 4.70 16.03 -0.99
CA ARG A 147 3.92 14.80 -1.15
C ARG A 147 4.03 14.27 -2.57
N MET A 148 4.46 13.03 -2.72
CA MET A 148 4.31 12.30 -3.97
C MET A 148 2.87 11.77 -4.09
N VAL A 149 2.18 12.15 -5.17
CA VAL A 149 0.80 11.75 -5.47
C VAL A 149 0.81 10.72 -6.58
N HIS A 150 0.10 9.63 -6.36
CA HIS A 150 -0.07 8.51 -7.29
C HIS A 150 -1.39 7.79 -7.00
N ASP A 151 -1.84 6.92 -7.87
CA ASP A 151 -3.04 6.12 -7.63
C ASP A 151 -2.86 5.16 -6.44
N LEU A 152 -3.94 4.92 -5.72
CA LEU A 152 -4.05 3.87 -4.71
C LEU A 152 -5.05 2.81 -5.18
N TYR A 153 -4.83 1.58 -4.74
CA TYR A 153 -5.61 0.42 -5.16
C TYR A 153 -6.28 -0.22 -3.96
N LEU A 154 -7.59 -0.38 -4.04
CA LEU A 154 -8.35 -1.13 -3.05
C LEU A 154 -8.34 -2.61 -3.43
N PHE A 155 -7.93 -3.45 -2.50
CA PHE A 155 -7.85 -4.89 -2.68
C PHE A 155 -8.69 -5.65 -1.66
N GLU A 156 -9.11 -6.85 -2.04
CA GLU A 156 -9.59 -7.89 -1.16
C GLU A 156 -8.64 -9.08 -1.21
N VAL A 157 -8.29 -9.63 -0.05
CA VAL A 157 -7.49 -10.85 0.03
C VAL A 157 -8.29 -12.03 -0.48
N LYS A 158 -7.73 -12.76 -1.44
CA LYS A 158 -8.31 -13.95 -2.07
C LYS A 158 -8.56 -15.06 -1.07
N LYS A 159 -9.55 -15.89 -1.37
CA LYS A 159 -9.69 -17.21 -0.72
C LYS A 159 -8.57 -18.13 -1.20
N PRO A 160 -8.17 -19.16 -0.41
CA PRO A 160 -7.19 -20.15 -0.86
C PRO A 160 -7.51 -20.76 -2.24
N SER A 161 -8.78 -21.04 -2.52
CA SER A 161 -9.24 -21.58 -3.79
C SER A 161 -9.12 -20.65 -5.00
N GLU A 162 -8.95 -19.35 -4.77
CA GLU A 162 -8.80 -18.33 -5.81
C GLU A 162 -7.33 -18.04 -6.15
N SER A 163 -6.40 -18.41 -5.25
CA SER A 163 -4.96 -18.23 -5.44
C SER A 163 -4.39 -19.31 -6.35
N LYS A 164 -3.71 -18.92 -7.42
CA LYS A 164 -3.21 -19.84 -8.46
C LYS A 164 -1.71 -20.09 -8.39
N LYS A 165 -0.97 -19.30 -7.63
CA LYS A 165 0.49 -19.35 -7.52
C LYS A 165 0.96 -18.71 -6.22
N PRO A 166 2.19 -18.96 -5.75
CA PRO A 166 2.74 -18.24 -4.59
C PRO A 166 2.65 -16.72 -4.78
N TRP A 167 2.32 -15.99 -3.71
CA TRP A 167 2.14 -14.54 -3.69
C TRP A 167 0.94 -14.00 -4.47
N ASP A 168 0.06 -14.85 -5.02
CA ASP A 168 -1.19 -14.46 -5.66
C ASP A 168 -2.29 -14.27 -4.62
N TYR A 169 -2.26 -13.14 -3.91
CA TYR A 169 -3.08 -12.91 -2.73
C TYR A 169 -4.24 -11.95 -2.93
N TYR A 170 -4.19 -11.08 -3.94
CA TYR A 170 -5.13 -9.98 -4.03
C TYR A 170 -6.03 -10.04 -5.25
N LYS A 171 -7.25 -9.60 -5.03
CA LYS A 171 -8.22 -9.24 -6.05
C LYS A 171 -8.43 -7.72 -5.97
N GLU A 172 -8.16 -6.99 -7.07
CA GLU A 172 -8.40 -5.56 -7.15
C GLU A 172 -9.91 -5.29 -7.19
N LEU A 173 -10.37 -4.42 -6.29
CA LEU A 173 -11.77 -4.00 -6.20
C LEU A 173 -11.99 -2.63 -6.84
N ALA A 174 -11.05 -1.70 -6.68
CA ALA A 174 -11.14 -0.36 -7.22
C ALA A 174 -9.77 0.31 -7.32
N VAL A 175 -9.69 1.29 -8.19
CA VAL A 175 -8.58 2.26 -8.29
C VAL A 175 -9.09 3.59 -7.76
N VAL A 176 -8.32 4.20 -6.85
CA VAL A 176 -8.57 5.54 -6.35
C VAL A 176 -7.53 6.47 -6.99
N PRO A 177 -7.93 7.35 -7.91
CA PRO A 177 -7.00 8.29 -8.55
C PRO A 177 -6.26 9.14 -7.52
N GLY A 178 -4.99 9.43 -7.79
CA GLY A 178 -4.12 10.11 -6.85
C GLY A 178 -4.64 11.48 -6.39
N ASP A 179 -5.31 12.21 -7.27
CA ASP A 179 -5.95 13.50 -6.95
C ASP A 179 -7.13 13.38 -5.97
N LYS A 180 -7.68 12.19 -5.79
CA LYS A 180 -8.74 11.87 -4.82
C LYS A 180 -8.21 11.11 -3.60
N ALA A 181 -7.06 10.46 -3.73
CA ALA A 181 -6.47 9.65 -2.68
C ALA A 181 -5.68 10.48 -1.66
N PHE A 182 -5.20 11.65 -2.06
CA PHE A 182 -4.37 12.52 -1.23
C PHE A 182 -4.95 13.92 -1.15
N PRO A 183 -4.83 14.60 0.02
CA PRO A 183 -5.20 16.00 0.14
C PRO A 183 -4.34 16.86 -0.79
N THR A 184 -4.91 17.93 -1.29
CA THR A 184 -4.17 18.95 -2.05
C THR A 184 -3.10 19.61 -1.16
N ALA A 185 -2.12 20.27 -1.77
CA ALA A 185 -1.10 21.01 -1.04
C ALA A 185 -1.73 22.04 -0.08
N LYS A 186 -2.79 22.73 -0.51
CA LYS A 186 -3.54 23.71 0.31
C LYS A 186 -4.26 23.06 1.50
N GLU A 187 -4.95 21.96 1.28
CA GLU A 187 -5.67 21.23 2.35
C GLU A 187 -4.73 20.59 3.37
N SER A 188 -3.46 20.35 3.00
CA SER A 188 -2.46 19.77 3.90
C SER A 188 -2.09 20.69 5.06
N GLY A 189 -2.40 21.99 4.99
CA GLY A 189 -2.00 22.98 6.00
C GLY A 189 -0.49 23.20 6.11
N CYS A 190 0.29 22.71 5.13
CA CYS A 190 1.75 22.83 5.15
C CYS A 190 2.19 24.29 5.05
N PRO A 191 3.05 24.79 5.96
CA PRO A 191 3.50 26.19 5.93
C PRO A 191 4.31 26.55 4.69
N LEU A 192 4.86 25.57 3.98
CA LEU A 192 5.62 25.76 2.72
C LEU A 192 4.72 26.02 1.50
N THR A 193 3.40 25.90 1.65
CA THR A 193 2.43 26.05 0.55
C THR A 193 1.49 27.24 0.74
N LYS A 194 1.94 28.24 1.50
CA LYS A 194 1.21 29.52 1.70
C LYS A 194 1.40 30.46 0.53
#